data_1ff22fe9bd97e2521c418a51a8d31489
#
_entry.id   1ff22fe9bd97e2521c418a51a8d31489
#
_cell.length_a   1.000
_cell.length_b   1.000
_cell.length_c   1.000
_cell.angle_alpha   90.00
_cell.angle_beta   90.00
_cell.angle_gamma   90.00
#
_symmetry.space_group_name_H-M   'P 1'
#
loop_
_entity.id
_entity.type
_entity.pdbx_description
1 polymer ?
#
loop_
_entity_poly.entity_id
_entity_poly.type
_entity_poly.pdbx_seq_one_letter_code
_entity_poly.pdbx_strand_id
1 'polypeptide(L)' 'MNCWHCNTELIWGGDHDIDEDEGMEYDIVTNLTCPICESYVEVYHKIEN' A
#
# COMPACT_ATOMS: atom_id res chain seq x y z
N MET A 1 7.50 4.56 5.30
CA MET A 1 6.25 4.69 6.10
C MET A 1 6.36 3.84 7.35
N ASN A 2 5.94 4.39 8.47
CA ASN A 2 5.95 3.65 9.73
C ASN A 2 4.57 3.11 10.08
N CYS A 3 4.54 1.99 10.78
CA CYS A 3 3.30 1.42 11.26
C CYS A 3 2.61 2.36 12.25
N TRP A 4 1.32 2.58 12.08
CA TRP A 4 0.54 3.45 12.96
C TRP A 4 0.36 2.86 14.36
N HIS A 5 0.46 1.55 14.49
CA HIS A 5 0.22 0.82 15.73
C HIS A 5 1.47 0.71 16.61
N CYS A 6 2.59 0.27 16.05
CA CYS A 6 3.81 0.04 16.82
C CYS A 6 4.97 0.96 16.42
N ASN A 7 4.73 1.84 15.48
CA ASN A 7 5.70 2.81 14.96
C ASN A 7 6.99 2.19 14.40
N THR A 8 6.90 0.94 13.97
CA THR A 8 8.00 0.24 13.32
C THR A 8 7.97 0.53 11.82
N GLU A 9 9.13 0.67 11.20
CA GLU A 9 9.20 0.88 9.77
C GLU A 9 8.58 -0.30 9.01
N LEU A 10 7.66 0.00 8.13
CA LEU A 10 6.96 -1.02 7.34
C LEU A 10 7.87 -1.55 6.23
N ILE A 11 7.72 -2.84 5.94
CA ILE A 11 8.43 -3.49 4.85
C ILE A 11 7.61 -3.34 3.59
N TRP A 12 8.23 -2.81 2.54
CA TRP A 12 7.61 -2.68 1.23
C TRP A 12 7.43 -4.07 0.61
N GLY A 13 6.19 -4.42 0.31
CA GLY A 13 5.86 -5.72 -0.25
C GLY A 13 5.69 -5.72 -1.77
N GLY A 14 5.64 -4.55 -2.38
CA GLY A 14 5.50 -4.40 -3.82
C GLY A 14 4.34 -3.51 -4.20
N ASP A 15 4.32 -3.11 -5.45
CA ASP A 15 3.24 -2.34 -6.04
C ASP A 15 2.56 -3.18 -7.10
N HIS A 16 1.29 -2.95 -7.34
CA HIS A 16 0.61 -3.48 -8.49
C HIS A 16 -0.36 -2.54 -9.15
N ASP A 17 -0.54 -2.71 -10.47
CA ASP A 17 -1.45 -1.87 -11.23
C ASP A 17 -2.90 -2.28 -10.94
N ILE A 18 -3.74 -1.27 -10.88
CA ILE A 18 -5.17 -1.47 -10.74
C ILE A 18 -5.78 -1.31 -12.13
N ASP A 19 -6.50 -2.32 -12.60
CA ASP A 19 -7.14 -2.27 -13.90
C ASP A 19 -8.37 -1.36 -13.88
N GLU A 20 -8.65 -0.74 -15.02
CA GLU A 20 -9.83 0.11 -15.18
C GLU A 20 -11.13 -0.64 -14.90
N ASP A 21 -11.14 -1.93 -15.15
CA ASP A 21 -12.30 -2.79 -14.94
C ASP A 21 -12.70 -2.91 -13.48
N GLU A 22 -11.79 -2.60 -12.57
CA GLU A 22 -12.08 -2.64 -11.14
C GLU A 22 -12.86 -1.42 -10.66
N GLY A 23 -12.98 -0.40 -11.50
CA GLY A 23 -13.78 0.78 -11.21
C GLY A 23 -13.24 1.67 -10.10
N MET A 24 -11.96 1.53 -9.77
CA MET A 24 -11.32 2.34 -8.74
C MET A 24 -10.75 3.63 -9.32
N GLU A 25 -10.70 4.68 -8.50
CA GLU A 25 -10.16 5.96 -8.92
C GLU A 25 -8.63 5.99 -8.92
N TYR A 26 -7.99 4.96 -8.38
CA TYR A 26 -6.55 4.89 -8.23
C TYR A 26 -5.94 3.97 -9.26
N ASP A 27 -4.70 4.23 -9.63
CA ASP A 27 -4.01 3.49 -10.67
C ASP A 27 -3.06 2.42 -10.13
N ILE A 28 -2.50 2.65 -8.95
CA ILE A 28 -1.52 1.75 -8.34
C ILE A 28 -1.84 1.56 -6.86
N VAL A 29 -1.62 0.36 -6.37
CA VAL A 29 -1.67 0.08 -4.93
C VAL A 29 -0.31 -0.42 -4.46
N THR A 30 0.19 0.16 -3.38
CA THR A 30 1.44 -0.25 -2.74
C THR A 30 1.12 -1.05 -1.49
N ASN A 31 1.73 -2.23 -1.36
CA ASN A 31 1.53 -3.11 -0.21
C ASN A 31 2.69 -2.99 0.77
N LEU A 32 2.38 -2.83 2.05
CA LEU A 32 3.38 -2.75 3.10
C LEU A 32 2.94 -3.65 4.26
N THR A 33 3.93 -4.24 4.93
CA THR A 33 3.66 -5.14 6.05
C THR A 33 4.53 -4.76 7.25
N CYS A 34 3.96 -4.78 8.44
CA CYS A 34 4.72 -4.56 9.65
C CYS A 34 5.31 -5.89 10.14
N PRO A 35 6.62 -5.96 10.37
CA PRO A 35 7.25 -7.20 10.85
C PRO A 35 7.03 -7.49 12.33
N ILE A 36 6.50 -6.53 13.06
CA ILE A 36 6.31 -6.67 14.52
C ILE A 36 4.88 -7.04 14.88
N CYS A 37 3.91 -6.25 14.45
CA CYS A 37 2.51 -6.49 14.78
C CYS A 37 1.72 -7.17 13.66
N GLU A 38 2.39 -7.51 12.58
CA GLU A 38 1.81 -8.17 11.41
C GLU A 38 0.68 -7.38 10.74
N SER A 39 0.65 -6.07 10.94
CA SER A 39 -0.33 -5.22 10.27
C SER A 39 -0.05 -5.15 8.78
N TYR A 40 -1.12 -5.14 8.00
CA TYR A 40 -1.05 -5.03 6.56
C TYR A 40 -1.60 -3.67 6.14
N VAL A 41 -0.83 -2.96 5.32
CA VAL A 41 -1.20 -1.62 4.87
C VAL A 41 -1.21 -1.58 3.35
N GLU A 42 -2.27 -1.04 2.78
CA GLU A 42 -2.37 -0.80 1.35
C GLU A 42 -2.50 0.70 1.12
N VAL A 43 -1.62 1.25 0.29
CA VAL A 43 -1.66 2.67 -0.06
C VAL A 43 -2.03 2.80 -1.52
N TYR A 44 -3.12 3.49 -1.80
CA TYR A 44 -3.60 3.68 -3.16
C TYR A 44 -3.09 5.00 -3.72
N HIS A 45 -2.56 4.96 -4.92
CA HIS A 45 -1.99 6.12 -5.60
C HIS A 45 -2.67 6.36 -6.92
N LYS A 46 -2.76 7.62 -7.29
CA LYS A 46 -3.22 7.99 -8.62
C LYS A 46 -2.04 8.57 -9.39
N ILE A 47 -1.78 8.00 -10.55
CA ILE A 47 -0.72 8.51 -11.43
C ILE A 47 -1.28 9.70 -12.20
N GLU A 48 -0.68 10.86 -12.00
CA GLU A 48 -1.04 12.06 -12.75
C GLU A 48 -0.01 12.28 -13.84
N ASN A 49 -0.50 12.46 -15.04
CA ASN A 49 0.34 12.77 -16.18
C ASN A 49 0.32 14.27 -16.46
#